data_04464d618491ec6c573d95b82433886f
#
_entry.id   04464d618491ec6c573d95b82433886f
#
_cell.length_a   1.000
_cell.length_b   1.000
_cell.length_c   1.000
_cell.angle_alpha   90.00
_cell.angle_beta   90.00
_cell.angle_gamma   90.00
#
_symmetry.space_group_name_H-M   'P 1'
#
loop_
_entity.id
_entity.type
_entity.pdbx_description
1 polymer ?
#
loop_
_entity_poly.entity_id
_entity_poly.type
_entity_poly.pdbx_seq_one_letter_code
_entity_poly.pdbx_strand_id
1 'polypeptide(L)'
;MQTCWMPEAFIQKAAEAGKIELRLWKPQEGERRMTAPQEWIKEHIQGASALMCTPMNKVSEEIFEAAGPSLKVVSTMSVGFEHIDREAAKQRGIRVGYTPDVLSPAVADVGLLLALNVMRHVLDGMNTVKTGTWLKKPWSPLSFCGPALEDKTVGFIGFGSIAQALVLKLLPFKPVKIVYRTSKPRAFDIKDDYFRFLLQDDMLQCYHQCHQRLPVPVENEPDLKALAEQCDVILYVYTTYTQPHFYAKCVDAPPCGCSVFACDEAVGLPGEHWPRSARRYAGSRGSTAQERDCWCRSRRAGRRAKHFR
;
A
#
# COMPACT_ATOMS: atom_id res chain seq x y z
N MET A 1 24.11 10.85 14.55
CA MET A 1 24.49 9.82 13.54
C MET A 1 23.39 9.68 12.51
N GLN A 2 23.72 9.58 11.25
CA GLN A 2 22.77 9.40 10.14
C GLN A 2 23.14 8.17 9.32
N THR A 3 22.18 7.26 9.12
CA THR A 3 22.41 5.96 8.47
C THR A 3 22.04 5.92 7.00
N CYS A 4 21.49 6.99 6.44
CA CYS A 4 21.16 7.10 5.02
C CYS A 4 21.86 8.29 4.40
N TRP A 5 22.33 8.10 3.17
CA TRP A 5 22.84 9.21 2.39
C TRP A 5 21.67 9.97 1.77
N MET A 6 21.45 11.18 2.27
CA MET A 6 20.56 12.15 1.68
C MET A 6 21.21 13.53 1.75
N PRO A 7 21.10 14.36 0.71
CA PRO A 7 21.65 15.71 0.71
C PRO A 7 20.78 16.60 1.62
N GLU A 8 21.01 16.51 2.92
CA GLU A 8 20.33 17.36 3.89
C GLU A 8 21.18 18.60 4.16
N ALA A 9 21.02 19.61 3.32
CA ALA A 9 21.72 20.86 3.43
C ALA A 9 21.62 21.48 4.84
N PHE A 10 20.53 21.21 5.58
CA PHE A 10 20.37 21.73 6.94
C PHE A 10 21.31 21.05 7.96
N ILE A 11 21.38 19.72 7.96
CA ILE A 11 22.23 18.96 8.89
C ILE A 11 23.70 19.22 8.57
N GLN A 12 24.05 19.25 7.29
CA GLN A 12 25.41 19.56 6.85
C GLN A 12 25.83 20.97 7.25
N LYS A 13 24.97 21.97 7.03
CA LYS A 13 25.24 23.35 7.49
C LYS A 13 25.41 23.45 9.01
N ALA A 14 24.64 22.67 9.77
CA ALA A 14 24.81 22.65 11.22
C ALA A 14 26.14 22.00 11.65
N ALA A 15 26.58 20.97 10.92
CA ALA A 15 27.89 20.35 11.15
C ALA A 15 29.05 21.29 10.76
N GLU A 16 28.95 21.93 9.61
CA GLU A 16 29.92 22.94 9.14
C GLU A 16 30.03 24.13 10.10
N ALA A 17 28.92 24.53 10.70
CA ALA A 17 28.87 25.57 11.72
C ALA A 17 29.36 25.11 13.10
N GLY A 18 29.85 23.86 13.24
CA GLY A 18 30.31 23.30 14.51
C GLY A 18 29.25 23.09 15.59
N LYS A 19 27.97 23.15 15.23
CA LYS A 19 26.84 22.98 16.16
C LYS A 19 26.58 21.51 16.50
N ILE A 20 26.95 20.59 15.62
CA ILE A 20 26.80 19.15 15.78
C ILE A 20 28.03 18.43 15.20
N GLU A 21 28.35 17.27 15.78
CA GLU A 21 29.27 16.29 15.18
C GLU A 21 28.43 15.32 14.35
N LEU A 22 28.62 15.29 13.04
CA LEU A 22 27.86 14.44 12.12
C LEU A 22 28.69 13.20 11.74
N ARG A 23 28.21 12.03 12.11
CA ARG A 23 28.70 10.73 11.61
C ARG A 23 27.74 10.26 10.53
N LEU A 24 28.12 10.44 9.28
CA LEU A 24 27.32 10.15 8.10
C LEU A 24 27.85 8.91 7.40
N TRP A 25 27.03 7.91 7.24
CA TRP A 25 27.33 6.80 6.33
C TRP A 25 27.13 7.25 4.87
N LYS A 26 28.09 6.87 4.03
CA LYS A 26 28.00 7.09 2.58
C LYS A 26 28.25 5.77 1.86
N PRO A 27 27.48 5.46 0.77
CA PRO A 27 27.77 4.30 -0.04
C PRO A 27 29.15 4.42 -0.69
N GLN A 28 29.81 3.28 -0.90
CA GLN A 28 31.04 3.22 -1.68
C GLN A 28 30.72 3.39 -3.17
N GLU A 29 31.72 3.78 -3.95
CA GLU A 29 31.57 3.94 -5.40
C GLU A 29 31.13 2.59 -6.02
N GLY A 30 30.03 2.61 -6.78
CA GLY A 30 29.42 1.39 -7.37
C GLY A 30 28.47 0.63 -6.44
N GLU A 31 28.38 0.99 -5.16
CA GLU A 31 27.40 0.37 -4.24
C GLU A 31 26.00 0.92 -4.48
N ARG A 32 25.04 -0.01 -4.68
CA ARG A 32 23.60 0.33 -4.86
C ARG A 32 22.85 0.50 -3.54
N ARG A 33 23.50 0.20 -2.42
CA ARG A 33 22.88 0.32 -1.10
C ARG A 33 22.70 1.79 -0.74
N MET A 34 21.52 2.13 -0.24
CA MET A 34 21.17 3.51 0.15
C MET A 34 21.17 3.72 1.67
N THR A 35 21.40 2.66 2.45
CA THR A 35 21.34 2.69 3.91
C THR A 35 22.53 1.94 4.51
N ALA A 36 23.02 2.41 5.66
CA ALA A 36 24.13 1.81 6.36
C ALA A 36 23.90 0.32 6.69
N PRO A 37 24.92 -0.53 6.57
CA PRO A 37 24.92 -1.87 7.15
C PRO A 37 24.68 -1.81 8.67
N GLN A 38 24.09 -2.88 9.20
CA GLN A 38 23.81 -2.97 10.64
C GLN A 38 25.10 -2.94 11.48
N GLU A 39 26.15 -3.58 10.98
CA GLU A 39 27.47 -3.64 11.58
C GLU A 39 28.07 -2.23 11.68
N TRP A 40 27.99 -1.46 10.60
CA TRP A 40 28.50 -0.08 10.59
C TRP A 40 27.78 0.79 11.64
N ILE A 41 26.46 0.59 11.81
CA ILE A 41 25.69 1.32 12.82
C ILE A 41 26.19 0.96 14.22
N LYS A 42 26.40 -0.33 14.52
CA LYS A 42 26.91 -0.78 15.83
C LYS A 42 28.29 -0.21 16.16
N GLU A 43 29.19 -0.15 15.16
CA GLU A 43 30.54 0.35 15.35
C GLU A 43 30.61 1.86 15.56
N HIS A 44 29.72 2.63 14.94
CA HIS A 44 29.82 4.08 14.92
C HIS A 44 28.82 4.81 15.80
N ILE A 45 27.88 4.10 16.46
CA ILE A 45 26.82 4.73 17.25
C ILE A 45 27.26 5.11 18.67
N GLN A 46 28.35 4.55 19.17
CA GLN A 46 28.82 4.81 20.54
C GLN A 46 28.98 6.31 20.80
N GLY A 47 28.39 6.79 21.90
CA GLY A 47 28.43 8.19 22.29
C GLY A 47 27.54 9.13 21.46
N ALA A 48 26.78 8.63 20.49
CA ALA A 48 25.85 9.46 19.71
C ALA A 48 24.68 9.92 20.60
N SER A 49 24.29 11.20 20.46
CA SER A 49 23.11 11.76 21.15
C SER A 49 21.82 11.57 20.36
N ALA A 50 21.94 11.41 19.03
CA ALA A 50 20.80 11.22 18.12
C ALA A 50 21.15 10.21 17.02
N LEU A 51 20.16 9.40 16.64
CA LEU A 51 20.23 8.49 15.49
C LEU A 51 19.12 8.85 14.50
N MET A 52 19.48 9.11 13.25
CA MET A 52 18.54 9.20 12.14
C MET A 52 18.70 7.96 11.27
N CYS A 53 17.62 7.21 11.08
CA CYS A 53 17.63 5.92 10.40
C CYS A 53 16.53 5.82 9.33
N THR A 54 16.52 4.71 8.61
CA THR A 54 15.48 4.35 7.63
C THR A 54 14.77 3.07 8.07
N PRO A 55 13.64 2.70 7.46
CA PRO A 55 12.95 1.43 7.74
C PRO A 55 13.80 0.18 7.51
N MET A 56 14.86 0.29 6.74
CA MET A 56 15.79 -0.82 6.46
C MET A 56 16.76 -1.10 7.62
N ASN A 57 16.85 -0.17 8.58
CA ASN A 57 17.73 -0.30 9.73
C ASN A 57 16.96 -0.79 10.95
N LYS A 58 17.23 -2.01 11.39
CA LYS A 58 16.64 -2.52 12.63
C LYS A 58 17.30 -1.84 13.83
N VAL A 59 16.54 -1.09 14.61
CA VAL A 59 16.99 -0.43 15.84
C VAL A 59 16.47 -1.21 17.02
N SER A 60 17.23 -2.25 17.38
CA SER A 60 16.95 -3.16 18.51
C SER A 60 17.64 -2.69 19.78
N GLU A 61 17.38 -3.40 20.87
CA GLU A 61 18.05 -3.18 22.15
C GLU A 61 19.58 -3.18 22.04
N GLU A 62 20.15 -4.07 21.21
CA GLU A 62 21.60 -4.11 20.96
C GLU A 62 22.16 -2.78 20.43
N ILE A 63 21.40 -2.06 19.60
CA ILE A 63 21.81 -0.74 19.11
C ILE A 63 21.77 0.29 20.25
N PHE A 64 20.78 0.21 21.11
CA PHE A 64 20.70 1.10 22.28
C PHE A 64 21.83 0.84 23.28
N GLU A 65 22.21 -0.42 23.47
CA GLU A 65 23.37 -0.79 24.29
C GLU A 65 24.67 -0.26 23.71
N ALA A 66 24.89 -0.47 22.40
CA ALA A 66 26.06 0.03 21.70
C ALA A 66 26.18 1.56 21.72
N ALA A 67 25.05 2.28 21.67
CA ALA A 67 25.00 3.73 21.77
C ALA A 67 25.37 4.26 23.15
N GLY A 68 25.02 3.51 24.19
CA GLY A 68 25.21 3.90 25.59
C GLY A 68 24.19 4.98 26.04
N PRO A 69 24.42 5.62 27.20
CA PRO A 69 23.45 6.52 27.84
C PRO A 69 23.31 7.88 27.17
N SER A 70 24.18 8.19 26.20
CA SER A 70 24.17 9.47 25.47
C SER A 70 23.03 9.59 24.47
N LEU A 71 22.46 8.46 23.96
CA LEU A 71 21.39 8.48 22.96
C LEU A 71 20.08 8.96 23.58
N LYS A 72 19.52 10.06 23.05
CA LYS A 72 18.31 10.71 23.54
C LYS A 72 17.15 10.62 22.55
N VAL A 73 17.44 10.47 21.26
CA VAL A 73 16.43 10.45 20.22
C VAL A 73 16.82 9.54 19.06
N VAL A 74 15.85 8.78 18.58
CA VAL A 74 15.90 8.06 17.31
C VAL A 74 14.84 8.65 16.39
N SER A 75 15.21 9.06 15.19
CA SER A 75 14.29 9.55 14.18
C SER A 75 14.36 8.64 12.97
N THR A 76 13.20 8.20 12.47
CA THR A 76 13.13 7.42 11.26
C THR A 76 12.48 8.21 10.12
N MET A 77 13.03 8.09 8.92
CA MET A 77 12.47 8.65 7.70
C MET A 77 11.39 7.71 7.14
N SER A 78 10.31 7.56 7.88
CA SER A 78 9.17 6.71 7.49
C SER A 78 7.92 7.05 8.30
N VAL A 79 6.78 6.61 7.80
CA VAL A 79 5.51 6.62 8.55
C VAL A 79 5.48 5.47 9.56
N GLY A 80 5.96 4.28 9.16
CA GLY A 80 6.09 3.15 10.06
C GLY A 80 7.36 3.25 10.93
N PHE A 81 7.29 2.72 12.13
CA PHE A 81 8.40 2.68 13.10
C PHE A 81 8.56 1.29 13.73
N GLU A 82 8.04 0.27 13.11
CA GLU A 82 8.04 -1.12 13.58
C GLU A 82 9.45 -1.71 13.64
N HIS A 83 10.39 -1.15 12.89
CA HIS A 83 11.81 -1.51 12.90
C HIS A 83 12.56 -0.99 14.13
N ILE A 84 11.90 -0.16 14.97
CA ILE A 84 12.45 0.40 16.20
C ILE A 84 11.80 -0.30 17.40
N ASP A 85 12.62 -0.84 18.30
CA ASP A 85 12.14 -1.40 19.57
C ASP A 85 11.69 -0.26 20.50
N ARG A 86 10.38 0.00 20.49
CA ARG A 86 9.78 1.09 21.28
C ARG A 86 9.80 0.83 22.79
N GLU A 87 9.67 -0.41 23.19
CA GLU A 87 9.66 -0.73 24.60
C GLU A 87 11.06 -0.54 25.21
N ALA A 88 12.09 -1.02 24.53
CA ALA A 88 13.47 -0.77 24.93
C ALA A 88 13.83 0.73 24.88
N ALA A 89 13.36 1.47 23.87
CA ALA A 89 13.53 2.92 23.79
C ALA A 89 12.88 3.65 24.97
N LYS A 90 11.65 3.27 25.31
CA LYS A 90 10.88 3.84 26.43
C LYS A 90 11.56 3.61 27.78
N GLN A 91 12.04 2.39 28.02
CA GLN A 91 12.74 2.05 29.26
C GLN A 91 14.02 2.89 29.47
N ARG A 92 14.67 3.27 28.36
CA ARG A 92 15.90 4.09 28.36
C ARG A 92 15.63 5.61 28.25
N GLY A 93 14.36 6.02 28.21
CA GLY A 93 13.96 7.42 28.05
C GLY A 93 14.32 8.00 26.67
N ILE A 94 14.50 7.16 25.63
CA ILE A 94 14.82 7.57 24.27
C ILE A 94 13.53 7.94 23.55
N ARG A 95 13.48 9.14 22.98
CA ARG A 95 12.34 9.60 22.17
C ARG A 95 12.44 9.03 20.76
N VAL A 96 11.28 8.58 20.21
CA VAL A 96 11.18 8.10 18.83
C VAL A 96 10.40 9.10 18.00
N GLY A 97 11.02 9.62 16.95
CA GLY A 97 10.42 10.47 15.95
C GLY A 97 10.19 9.73 14.64
N TYR A 98 9.14 10.10 13.93
CA TYR A 98 8.79 9.53 12.61
C TYR A 98 8.15 10.60 11.73
N THR A 99 7.89 10.32 10.46
CA THR A 99 7.35 11.29 9.49
C THR A 99 5.93 10.90 9.07
N PRO A 100 4.90 11.18 9.90
CA PRO A 100 3.52 10.87 9.55
C PRO A 100 3.02 11.75 8.40
N ASP A 101 2.01 11.25 7.67
CA ASP A 101 1.14 11.97 6.74
C ASP A 101 1.79 12.51 5.44
N VAL A 102 3.10 12.61 5.37
CA VAL A 102 3.82 13.20 4.23
C VAL A 102 3.65 12.41 2.94
N LEU A 103 3.68 11.07 3.02
CA LEU A 103 3.69 10.21 1.82
C LEU A 103 2.29 9.71 1.41
N SER A 104 1.26 9.93 2.22
CA SER A 104 -0.07 9.36 1.98
C SER A 104 -0.63 9.69 0.60
N PRO A 105 -0.55 10.93 0.06
CA PRO A 105 -1.03 11.23 -1.28
C PRO A 105 -0.25 10.52 -2.39
N ALA A 106 1.10 10.45 -2.26
CA ALA A 106 1.94 9.80 -3.27
C ALA A 106 1.74 8.28 -3.31
N VAL A 107 1.59 7.66 -2.15
CA VAL A 107 1.31 6.22 -2.06
C VAL A 107 -0.10 5.90 -2.55
N ALA A 108 -1.07 6.78 -2.32
CA ALA A 108 -2.42 6.67 -2.88
C ALA A 108 -2.43 6.72 -4.42
N ASP A 109 -1.53 7.49 -5.07
CA ASP A 109 -1.37 7.47 -6.53
C ASP A 109 -1.00 6.08 -7.04
N VAL A 110 -0.08 5.41 -6.35
CA VAL A 110 0.30 4.03 -6.69
C VAL A 110 -0.88 3.08 -6.48
N GLY A 111 -1.65 3.26 -5.41
CA GLY A 111 -2.87 2.46 -5.16
C GLY A 111 -3.89 2.59 -6.29
N LEU A 112 -4.15 3.81 -6.77
CA LEU A 112 -5.02 4.06 -7.91
C LEU A 112 -4.47 3.43 -9.20
N LEU A 113 -3.17 3.62 -9.47
CA LEU A 113 -2.50 3.03 -10.61
C LEU A 113 -2.65 1.50 -10.64
N LEU A 114 -2.45 0.84 -9.50
CA LEU A 114 -2.59 -0.62 -9.38
C LEU A 114 -4.04 -1.06 -9.59
N ALA A 115 -5.01 -0.35 -9.04
CA ALA A 115 -6.42 -0.63 -9.24
C ALA A 115 -6.78 -0.59 -10.73
N LEU A 116 -6.39 0.48 -11.43
CA LEU A 116 -6.62 0.63 -12.87
C LEU A 116 -5.87 -0.41 -13.69
N ASN A 117 -4.63 -0.74 -13.35
CA ASN A 117 -3.84 -1.78 -14.02
C ASN A 117 -4.55 -3.15 -13.98
N VAL A 118 -5.04 -3.54 -12.80
CA VAL A 118 -5.76 -4.82 -12.64
C VAL A 118 -7.07 -4.80 -13.43
N MET A 119 -7.86 -3.75 -13.26
CA MET A 119 -9.18 -3.67 -13.87
C MET A 119 -9.12 -3.54 -15.40
N ARG A 120 -8.11 -2.90 -15.94
CA ARG A 120 -7.99 -2.59 -17.37
C ARG A 120 -6.98 -3.45 -18.13
N HIS A 121 -6.43 -4.51 -17.49
CA HIS A 121 -5.47 -5.42 -18.12
C HIS A 121 -4.24 -4.74 -18.74
N VAL A 122 -3.77 -3.65 -18.11
CA VAL A 122 -2.70 -2.82 -18.68
C VAL A 122 -1.40 -3.59 -18.86
N LEU A 123 -1.03 -4.41 -17.85
CA LEU A 123 0.20 -5.22 -17.93
C LEU A 123 0.15 -6.24 -19.07
N ASP A 124 -0.99 -6.88 -19.30
CA ASP A 124 -1.17 -7.82 -20.39
C ASP A 124 -1.02 -7.13 -21.74
N GLY A 125 -1.61 -5.93 -21.86
CA GLY A 125 -1.45 -5.07 -23.04
C GLY A 125 0.01 -4.69 -23.28
N MET A 126 0.71 -4.22 -22.24
CA MET A 126 2.13 -3.85 -22.30
C MET A 126 3.01 -5.04 -22.70
N ASN A 127 2.78 -6.22 -22.10
CA ASN A 127 3.53 -7.43 -22.44
C ASN A 127 3.31 -7.86 -23.89
N THR A 128 2.07 -7.73 -24.39
CA THR A 128 1.72 -8.05 -25.77
C THR A 128 2.49 -7.15 -26.74
N VAL A 129 2.62 -5.85 -26.42
CA VAL A 129 3.43 -4.90 -27.22
C VAL A 129 4.92 -5.24 -27.14
N LYS A 130 5.46 -5.40 -25.92
CA LYS A 130 6.90 -5.70 -25.71
C LYS A 130 7.37 -6.98 -26.41
N THR A 131 6.51 -8.00 -26.48
CA THR A 131 6.83 -9.28 -27.13
C THR A 131 6.54 -9.27 -28.63
N GLY A 132 6.06 -8.17 -29.19
CA GLY A 132 5.68 -8.10 -30.61
C GLY A 132 4.47 -8.97 -30.99
N THR A 133 3.76 -9.51 -30.00
CA THR A 133 2.59 -10.37 -30.25
C THR A 133 1.33 -9.59 -30.54
N TRP A 134 1.32 -8.29 -30.31
CA TRP A 134 0.19 -7.40 -30.61
C TRP A 134 -0.26 -7.51 -32.07
N LEU A 135 0.68 -7.45 -33.02
CA LEU A 135 0.42 -7.53 -34.44
C LEU A 135 -0.03 -8.93 -34.91
N LYS A 136 0.25 -9.97 -34.11
CA LYS A 136 -0.09 -11.36 -34.40
C LYS A 136 -1.44 -11.78 -33.83
N LYS A 137 -2.01 -10.99 -32.90
CA LYS A 137 -3.33 -11.25 -32.33
C LYS A 137 -4.42 -10.73 -33.26
N PRO A 138 -5.42 -11.58 -33.61
CA PRO A 138 -6.60 -11.08 -34.32
C PRO A 138 -7.30 -10.04 -33.45
N TRP A 139 -7.76 -8.96 -34.09
CA TRP A 139 -8.52 -7.94 -33.37
C TRP A 139 -9.84 -8.53 -32.84
N SER A 140 -10.16 -8.17 -31.59
CA SER A 140 -11.44 -8.48 -30.95
C SER A 140 -11.87 -7.31 -30.08
N PRO A 141 -13.15 -6.90 -30.14
CA PRO A 141 -13.66 -5.80 -29.31
C PRO A 141 -13.62 -6.12 -27.80
N LEU A 142 -13.45 -7.39 -27.44
CA LEU A 142 -13.33 -7.85 -26.04
C LEU A 142 -11.88 -8.05 -25.59
N SER A 143 -10.89 -7.88 -26.49
CA SER A 143 -9.48 -8.01 -26.15
C SER A 143 -9.07 -6.88 -25.21
N PHE A 144 -8.49 -7.22 -24.06
CA PHE A 144 -8.05 -6.28 -23.02
C PHE A 144 -9.15 -5.38 -22.43
N CYS A 145 -10.43 -5.70 -22.68
CA CYS A 145 -11.54 -5.03 -22.05
C CYS A 145 -11.72 -5.54 -20.63
N GLY A 146 -11.56 -4.65 -19.66
CA GLY A 146 -11.87 -4.90 -18.27
C GLY A 146 -12.94 -3.94 -17.76
N PRO A 147 -13.50 -4.18 -16.55
CA PRO A 147 -14.53 -3.31 -15.99
C PRO A 147 -13.99 -1.91 -15.71
N ALA A 148 -14.86 -0.91 -15.82
CA ALA A 148 -14.59 0.44 -15.32
C ALA A 148 -14.78 0.49 -13.79
N LEU A 149 -14.25 1.52 -13.15
CA LEU A 149 -14.51 1.82 -11.73
C LEU A 149 -15.89 2.47 -11.51
N GLU A 150 -16.47 3.04 -12.55
CA GLU A 150 -17.81 3.64 -12.51
C GLU A 150 -18.83 2.60 -12.06
N ASP A 151 -19.72 2.98 -11.17
CA ASP A 151 -20.77 2.14 -10.57
C ASP A 151 -20.25 0.90 -9.83
N LYS A 152 -18.99 0.91 -9.37
CA LYS A 152 -18.39 -0.19 -8.63
C LYS A 152 -18.36 0.05 -7.13
N THR A 153 -18.53 -1.03 -6.36
CA THR A 153 -18.26 -1.03 -4.93
C THR A 153 -16.77 -1.30 -4.70
N VAL A 154 -16.10 -0.36 -4.04
CA VAL A 154 -14.66 -0.46 -3.74
C VAL A 154 -14.47 -0.82 -2.28
N GLY A 155 -13.81 -1.95 -2.04
CA GLY A 155 -13.46 -2.45 -0.72
C GLY A 155 -12.05 -2.06 -0.29
N PHE A 156 -11.88 -1.75 0.99
CA PHE A 156 -10.58 -1.48 1.59
C PHE A 156 -10.32 -2.42 2.77
N ILE A 157 -9.18 -3.10 2.73
CA ILE A 157 -8.63 -3.79 3.90
C ILE A 157 -7.52 -2.92 4.47
N GLY A 158 -7.80 -2.29 5.63
CA GLY A 158 -7.06 -1.16 6.18
C GLY A 158 -7.64 0.17 5.69
N PHE A 159 -7.97 1.08 6.62
CA PHE A 159 -8.58 2.39 6.29
C PHE A 159 -7.86 3.56 6.99
N GLY A 160 -6.52 3.50 7.05
CA GLY A 160 -5.66 4.58 7.54
C GLY A 160 -5.53 5.76 6.57
N SER A 161 -4.61 6.68 6.84
CA SER A 161 -4.37 7.90 6.05
C SER A 161 -4.21 7.65 4.55
N ILE A 162 -3.48 6.60 4.18
CA ILE A 162 -3.25 6.25 2.77
C ILE A 162 -4.54 5.80 2.08
N ALA A 163 -5.34 4.93 2.74
CA ALA A 163 -6.60 4.47 2.18
C ALA A 163 -7.58 5.64 2.02
N GLN A 164 -7.66 6.51 3.01
CA GLN A 164 -8.50 7.70 2.94
C GLN A 164 -8.06 8.64 1.82
N ALA A 165 -6.75 8.90 1.68
CA ALA A 165 -6.22 9.67 0.54
C ALA A 165 -6.53 9.01 -0.81
N LEU A 166 -6.56 7.66 -0.87
CA LEU A 166 -6.91 6.94 -2.08
C LEU A 166 -8.42 7.06 -2.39
N VAL A 167 -9.28 7.07 -1.39
CA VAL A 167 -10.72 7.36 -1.60
C VAL A 167 -10.91 8.67 -2.34
N LEU A 168 -10.22 9.75 -1.93
CA LEU A 168 -10.30 11.06 -2.61
C LEU A 168 -9.97 10.96 -4.10
N LYS A 169 -8.96 10.16 -4.45
CA LYS A 169 -8.54 9.95 -5.84
C LYS A 169 -9.50 9.05 -6.63
N LEU A 170 -10.29 8.23 -5.95
CA LEU A 170 -11.29 7.34 -6.57
C LEU A 170 -12.63 8.05 -6.86
N LEU A 171 -12.96 9.11 -6.13
CA LEU A 171 -14.25 9.80 -6.29
C LEU A 171 -14.55 10.28 -7.72
N PRO A 172 -13.58 10.81 -8.50
CA PRO A 172 -13.81 11.18 -9.89
C PRO A 172 -14.23 10.02 -10.82
N PHE A 173 -13.94 8.79 -10.42
CA PHE A 173 -14.36 7.58 -11.14
C PHE A 173 -15.78 7.11 -10.76
N LYS A 174 -16.48 7.85 -9.91
CA LYS A 174 -17.88 7.63 -9.52
C LYS A 174 -18.15 6.22 -8.99
N PRO A 175 -17.40 5.71 -8.00
CA PRO A 175 -17.78 4.46 -7.36
C PRO A 175 -19.15 4.62 -6.70
N VAL A 176 -19.93 3.55 -6.65
CA VAL A 176 -21.27 3.60 -6.03
C VAL A 176 -21.19 3.55 -4.51
N LYS A 177 -20.15 2.91 -3.97
CA LYS A 177 -19.98 2.69 -2.54
C LYS A 177 -18.52 2.41 -2.18
N ILE A 178 -18.10 2.87 -1.03
CA ILE A 178 -16.83 2.51 -0.39
C ILE A 178 -17.12 1.66 0.85
N VAL A 179 -16.51 0.50 0.92
CA VAL A 179 -16.62 -0.40 2.08
C VAL A 179 -15.24 -0.61 2.66
N TYR A 180 -15.09 -0.53 3.96
CA TYR A 180 -13.78 -0.72 4.57
C TYR A 180 -13.82 -1.63 5.80
N ARG A 181 -12.66 -2.24 6.07
CA ARG A 181 -12.39 -3.01 7.29
C ARG A 181 -11.13 -2.49 7.97
N THR A 182 -11.20 -2.35 9.28
CA THR A 182 -10.06 -2.02 10.15
C THR A 182 -9.80 -3.16 11.14
N SER A 183 -8.62 -3.19 11.74
CA SER A 183 -8.24 -4.21 12.73
C SER A 183 -9.16 -4.21 13.96
N LYS A 184 -9.61 -3.03 14.35
CA LYS A 184 -10.66 -2.84 15.35
C LYS A 184 -11.87 -2.24 14.64
N PRO A 185 -13.06 -2.88 14.70
CA PRO A 185 -14.25 -2.33 14.05
C PRO A 185 -14.47 -0.87 14.46
N ARG A 186 -14.68 -0.02 13.48
CA ARG A 186 -14.93 1.42 13.68
C ARG A 186 -15.99 1.86 12.70
N ALA A 187 -17.16 2.22 13.21
CA ALA A 187 -18.22 2.80 12.40
C ALA A 187 -17.72 4.10 11.74
N PHE A 188 -18.19 4.37 10.54
CA PHE A 188 -17.86 5.62 9.86
C PHE A 188 -18.57 6.79 10.54
N ASP A 189 -17.80 7.75 11.02
CA ASP A 189 -18.27 9.05 11.50
C ASP A 189 -17.32 10.12 10.98
N ILE A 190 -17.79 10.96 10.10
CA ILE A 190 -17.01 12.04 9.49
C ILE A 190 -16.47 13.06 10.53
N LYS A 191 -17.06 13.10 11.73
CA LYS A 191 -16.62 13.97 12.84
C LYS A 191 -15.49 13.35 13.66
N ASP A 192 -15.25 12.04 13.52
CA ASP A 192 -14.13 11.38 14.19
C ASP A 192 -12.81 11.75 13.49
N ASP A 193 -11.86 12.28 14.25
CA ASP A 193 -10.52 12.70 13.77
C ASP A 193 -9.77 11.57 13.04
N TYR A 194 -10.15 10.33 13.27
CA TYR A 194 -9.62 9.18 12.50
C TYR A 194 -9.85 9.33 11.00
N PHE A 195 -10.95 9.94 10.59
CA PHE A 195 -11.34 10.11 9.18
C PHE A 195 -10.94 11.48 8.60
N ARG A 196 -10.09 12.24 9.30
CA ARG A 196 -9.69 13.60 8.92
C ARG A 196 -9.12 13.73 7.51
N PHE A 197 -8.48 12.68 7.00
CA PHE A 197 -7.90 12.70 5.66
C PHE A 197 -8.96 12.78 4.55
N LEU A 198 -10.18 12.32 4.79
CA LEU A 198 -11.29 12.46 3.85
C LEU A 198 -11.75 13.92 3.68
N LEU A 199 -11.46 14.77 4.66
CA LEU A 199 -11.84 16.19 4.64
C LEU A 199 -10.65 17.13 4.36
N GLN A 200 -9.52 16.60 3.91
CA GLN A 200 -8.39 17.42 3.46
C GLN A 200 -8.58 18.02 2.06
N ASP A 201 -9.55 17.52 1.29
CA ASP A 201 -9.93 18.06 0.00
C ASP A 201 -10.99 19.14 0.18
N ASP A 202 -10.72 20.34 -0.31
CA ASP A 202 -11.59 21.53 -0.16
C ASP A 202 -12.97 21.30 -0.77
N MET A 203 -13.05 20.61 -1.90
CA MET A 203 -14.32 20.30 -2.57
C MET A 203 -15.18 19.35 -1.72
N LEU A 204 -14.56 18.33 -1.14
CA LEU A 204 -15.23 17.39 -0.25
C LEU A 204 -15.67 18.04 1.06
N GLN A 205 -14.83 18.92 1.60
CA GLN A 205 -15.16 19.69 2.79
C GLN A 205 -16.39 20.60 2.53
N CYS A 206 -16.38 21.31 1.41
CA CYS A 206 -17.51 22.15 0.99
C CYS A 206 -18.77 21.30 0.75
N TYR A 207 -18.66 20.18 0.06
CA TYR A 207 -19.79 19.27 -0.17
C TYR A 207 -20.35 18.75 1.16
N HIS A 208 -19.48 18.34 2.09
CA HIS A 208 -19.90 17.88 3.41
C HIS A 208 -20.60 19.01 4.21
N GLN A 209 -20.08 20.22 4.18
CA GLN A 209 -20.70 21.37 4.86
C GLN A 209 -22.12 21.64 4.33
N CYS A 210 -22.34 21.53 3.02
CA CYS A 210 -23.64 21.74 2.40
C CYS A 210 -24.63 20.58 2.62
N HIS A 211 -24.17 19.34 2.57
CA HIS A 211 -25.03 18.16 2.50
C HIS A 211 -24.98 17.27 3.74
N GLN A 212 -24.09 17.55 4.69
CA GLN A 212 -23.85 16.75 5.92
C GLN A 212 -23.54 15.26 5.63
N ARG A 213 -23.01 14.96 4.45
CA ARG A 213 -22.62 13.61 4.01
C ARG A 213 -21.48 13.70 2.99
N LEU A 214 -20.84 12.58 2.70
CA LEU A 214 -19.94 12.43 1.55
C LEU A 214 -20.74 12.16 0.26
N PRO A 215 -20.17 12.45 -0.92
CA PRO A 215 -20.82 12.20 -2.21
C PRO A 215 -21.02 10.70 -2.49
N VAL A 216 -20.26 9.83 -1.80
CA VAL A 216 -20.33 8.38 -1.91
C VAL A 216 -20.52 7.79 -0.51
N PRO A 217 -21.42 6.80 -0.31
CA PRO A 217 -21.54 6.08 0.96
C PRO A 217 -20.23 5.42 1.38
N VAL A 218 -19.86 5.57 2.65
CA VAL A 218 -18.66 4.95 3.25
C VAL A 218 -19.11 4.13 4.43
N GLU A 219 -18.88 2.81 4.40
CA GLU A 219 -19.41 1.89 5.39
C GLU A 219 -18.33 0.96 5.94
N ASN A 220 -18.41 0.66 7.24
CA ASN A 220 -17.55 -0.33 7.87
C ASN A 220 -18.16 -1.72 7.75
N GLU A 221 -17.39 -2.68 7.24
CA GLU A 221 -17.74 -4.10 7.25
C GLU A 221 -16.62 -4.87 7.97
N PRO A 222 -16.87 -5.30 9.22
CA PRO A 222 -15.85 -6.00 10.01
C PRO A 222 -15.60 -7.43 9.55
N ASP A 223 -16.58 -8.08 8.90
CA ASP A 223 -16.41 -9.42 8.37
C ASP A 223 -15.74 -9.38 6.99
N LEU A 224 -14.60 -10.08 6.88
CA LEU A 224 -13.81 -10.09 5.65
C LEU A 224 -14.54 -10.78 4.49
N LYS A 225 -15.34 -11.80 4.80
CA LYS A 225 -16.09 -12.55 3.78
C LYS A 225 -17.24 -11.70 3.26
N ALA A 226 -17.99 -11.06 4.15
CA ALA A 226 -19.09 -10.15 3.79
C ALA A 226 -18.55 -8.95 2.96
N LEU A 227 -17.38 -8.39 3.33
CA LEU A 227 -16.72 -7.35 2.55
C LEU A 227 -16.38 -7.87 1.13
N ALA A 228 -15.82 -9.07 1.03
CA ALA A 228 -15.42 -9.63 -0.26
C ALA A 228 -16.62 -9.98 -1.16
N GLU A 229 -17.75 -10.33 -0.60
CA GLU A 229 -18.98 -10.67 -1.34
C GLU A 229 -19.66 -9.44 -1.94
N GLN A 230 -19.56 -8.28 -1.29
CA GLN A 230 -20.21 -7.06 -1.73
C GLN A 230 -19.33 -6.14 -2.60
N CYS A 231 -18.01 -6.39 -2.68
CA CYS A 231 -17.08 -5.52 -3.40
C CYS A 231 -16.72 -6.06 -4.77
N ASP A 232 -16.73 -5.19 -5.78
CA ASP A 232 -16.23 -5.48 -7.14
C ASP A 232 -14.69 -5.47 -7.20
N VAL A 233 -14.06 -4.58 -6.44
CA VAL A 233 -12.62 -4.44 -6.34
C VAL A 233 -12.21 -4.24 -4.89
N ILE A 234 -11.13 -4.92 -4.48
CA ILE A 234 -10.61 -4.84 -3.11
C ILE A 234 -9.18 -4.32 -3.14
N LEU A 235 -8.93 -3.29 -2.35
CA LEU A 235 -7.64 -2.64 -2.17
C LEU A 235 -7.10 -2.97 -0.78
N TYR A 236 -5.95 -3.63 -0.74
CA TYR A 236 -5.24 -3.87 0.50
C TYR A 236 -4.34 -2.70 0.79
N VAL A 237 -4.65 -1.94 1.85
CA VAL A 237 -3.87 -0.79 2.30
C VAL A 237 -3.47 -1.06 3.74
N TYR A 238 -2.55 -1.99 3.90
CA TYR A 238 -2.17 -2.53 5.20
C TYR A 238 -0.66 -2.46 5.37
N THR A 239 -0.20 -1.96 6.52
CA THR A 239 1.21 -2.03 6.91
C THR A 239 1.45 -3.30 7.69
N THR A 240 2.27 -4.20 7.17
CA THR A 240 2.87 -5.28 7.95
C THR A 240 4.23 -4.84 8.47
N TYR A 241 4.73 -5.55 9.48
CA TYR A 241 5.97 -5.25 10.21
C TYR A 241 7.22 -5.03 9.35
N THR A 242 7.18 -5.28 8.06
CA THR A 242 8.35 -5.23 7.20
C THR A 242 8.23 -4.35 5.97
N GLN A 243 7.03 -4.12 5.43
CA GLN A 243 6.82 -3.21 4.28
C GLN A 243 5.34 -2.86 4.07
N PRO A 244 5.00 -1.68 3.53
CA PRO A 244 3.65 -1.37 3.09
C PRO A 244 3.31 -2.20 1.85
N HIS A 245 2.25 -2.98 1.93
CA HIS A 245 1.78 -3.78 0.81
C HIS A 245 0.51 -3.19 0.23
N PHE A 246 0.51 -2.96 -1.08
CA PHE A 246 -0.67 -2.65 -1.85
C PHE A 246 -1.05 -3.85 -2.72
N TYR A 247 -2.28 -4.28 -2.58
CA TYR A 247 -2.87 -5.27 -3.46
C TYR A 247 -4.19 -4.73 -3.97
N ALA A 248 -4.43 -4.85 -5.26
CA ALA A 248 -5.73 -4.64 -5.86
C ALA A 248 -6.21 -5.97 -6.46
N LYS A 249 -7.42 -6.37 -6.13
CA LYS A 249 -8.06 -7.56 -6.70
C LYS A 249 -9.42 -7.16 -7.27
N CYS A 250 -9.67 -7.48 -8.52
CA CYS A 250 -10.99 -7.43 -9.10
C CYS A 250 -11.69 -8.76 -8.82
N VAL A 251 -12.90 -8.71 -8.24
CA VAL A 251 -13.65 -9.91 -7.84
C VAL A 251 -14.34 -10.57 -9.03
N ASP A 252 -14.73 -9.78 -10.03
CA ASP A 252 -15.45 -10.25 -11.22
C ASP A 252 -14.57 -10.43 -12.46
N ALA A 253 -13.24 -10.37 -12.34
CA ALA A 253 -12.38 -10.68 -13.45
C ALA A 253 -12.55 -12.15 -13.87
N PRO A 254 -12.74 -12.45 -15.16
CA PRO A 254 -12.72 -13.84 -15.64
C PRO A 254 -11.39 -14.49 -15.23
N PRO A 255 -11.31 -15.83 -15.16
CA PRO A 255 -10.22 -16.58 -14.51
C PRO A 255 -8.85 -16.50 -15.19
N CYS A 256 -8.56 -15.44 -15.89
CA CYS A 256 -7.20 -15.12 -16.35
C CYS A 256 -6.47 -14.30 -15.26
N GLY A 257 -6.29 -14.91 -14.12
CA GLY A 257 -5.25 -14.73 -13.12
C GLY A 257 -4.55 -13.36 -12.96
N CYS A 258 -5.27 -12.23 -12.91
CA CYS A 258 -4.67 -10.94 -12.64
C CYS A 258 -4.65 -10.64 -11.15
N SER A 259 -3.73 -11.28 -10.44
CA SER A 259 -3.24 -10.75 -9.17
C SER A 259 -1.98 -9.96 -9.48
N VAL A 260 -2.06 -8.63 -9.46
CA VAL A 260 -0.86 -7.79 -9.54
C VAL A 260 -0.23 -7.78 -8.17
N PHE A 261 0.80 -8.59 -8.00
CA PHE A 261 1.73 -8.48 -6.88
C PHE A 261 2.69 -7.35 -7.20
N ALA A 262 2.49 -6.20 -6.58
CA ALA A 262 3.53 -5.19 -6.51
C ALA A 262 4.23 -5.39 -5.18
N CYS A 263 5.18 -6.26 -5.15
CA CYS A 263 6.44 -6.29 -4.43
C CYS A 263 7.01 -7.69 -4.30
N ASP A 264 8.34 -7.74 -4.31
CA ASP A 264 9.20 -8.88 -4.31
C ASP A 264 8.79 -10.05 -3.39
N GLU A 265 9.15 -11.24 -3.86
CA GLU A 265 9.19 -12.51 -3.17
C GLU A 265 9.54 -12.36 -1.70
N ALA A 266 8.64 -12.61 -0.82
CA ALA A 266 8.81 -13.06 0.55
C ALA A 266 7.74 -12.52 1.50
N VAL A 267 6.50 -12.94 1.32
CA VAL A 267 5.59 -12.96 2.45
C VAL A 267 4.99 -14.34 2.53
N GLY A 268 5.66 -15.19 3.31
CA GLY A 268 5.11 -16.44 3.83
C GLY A 268 3.94 -16.14 4.77
N LEU A 269 2.81 -15.73 4.22
CA LEU A 269 1.54 -15.93 4.89
C LEU A 269 1.18 -17.39 4.68
N PRO A 270 0.89 -18.17 5.77
CA PRO A 270 0.47 -19.54 5.63
C PRO A 270 -0.72 -19.59 4.68
N GLY A 271 -0.63 -20.39 3.62
CA GLY A 271 -1.65 -20.53 2.56
C GLY A 271 -3.01 -21.00 3.06
N GLU A 272 -3.18 -21.16 4.36
CA GLU A 272 -4.40 -21.63 5.03
C GLU A 272 -5.47 -20.55 5.19
N HIS A 273 -5.10 -19.27 5.11
CA HIS A 273 -6.04 -18.14 5.29
C HIS A 273 -6.57 -17.57 3.97
N TRP A 274 -6.21 -18.16 2.84
CA TRP A 274 -6.72 -17.74 1.54
C TRP A 274 -8.04 -18.45 1.21
N PRO A 275 -9.06 -17.75 0.68
CA PRO A 275 -10.26 -18.40 0.14
C PRO A 275 -9.84 -19.48 -0.87
N ARG A 276 -10.54 -20.61 -0.90
CA ARG A 276 -10.21 -21.75 -1.79
C ARG A 276 -10.00 -21.37 -3.26
N SER A 277 -10.66 -20.33 -3.73
CA SER A 277 -10.48 -19.74 -5.06
C SER A 277 -9.11 -19.10 -5.28
N ALA A 278 -8.49 -18.51 -4.26
CA ALA A 278 -7.17 -17.91 -4.34
C ALA A 278 -6.03 -18.94 -4.26
N ARG A 279 -6.24 -20.08 -3.57
CA ARG A 279 -5.25 -21.16 -3.43
C ARG A 279 -4.95 -21.88 -4.75
N ARG A 280 -5.87 -21.90 -5.71
CA ARG A 280 -5.66 -22.59 -7.00
C ARG A 280 -4.70 -21.86 -7.94
N TYR A 281 -4.37 -20.60 -7.69
CA TYR A 281 -3.57 -19.79 -8.60
C TYR A 281 -2.11 -19.59 -8.18
N ALA A 282 -1.74 -19.96 -6.97
CA ALA A 282 -0.35 -19.92 -6.53
C ALA A 282 0.53 -21.07 -7.08
N GLY A 283 -0.07 -22.09 -7.71
CA GLY A 283 0.59 -23.33 -8.09
C GLY A 283 0.63 -23.71 -9.57
N SER A 284 0.05 -22.94 -10.52
CA SER A 284 -0.02 -23.40 -11.92
C SER A 284 0.64 -22.43 -12.90
N ARG A 285 1.94 -22.57 -13.11
CA ARG A 285 2.57 -22.26 -14.41
C ARG A 285 2.14 -23.37 -15.38
N GLY A 286 1.15 -23.08 -16.22
CA GLY A 286 0.76 -23.95 -17.32
C GLY A 286 -0.71 -24.35 -17.32
N SER A 287 -1.60 -23.47 -17.74
CA SER A 287 -2.95 -23.83 -18.18
C SER A 287 -3.07 -23.67 -19.69
N THR A 288 -3.44 -24.75 -20.36
CA THR A 288 -3.61 -24.84 -21.80
C THR A 288 -4.91 -24.19 -22.27
N ALA A 289 -4.95 -23.85 -23.57
CA ALA A 289 -6.06 -23.13 -24.21
C ALA A 289 -7.46 -23.79 -24.09
N GLN A 290 -7.53 -25.05 -23.71
CA GLN A 290 -8.76 -25.85 -23.64
C GLN A 290 -9.66 -25.56 -22.43
N GLU A 291 -9.11 -25.06 -21.32
CA GLU A 291 -9.90 -24.71 -20.14
C GLU A 291 -10.68 -23.39 -20.26
N ARG A 292 -10.35 -22.59 -21.26
CA ARG A 292 -10.98 -21.27 -21.54
C ARG A 292 -12.37 -21.37 -22.20
N ASP A 293 -12.66 -22.44 -22.92
CA ASP A 293 -13.92 -22.60 -23.64
C ASP A 293 -15.09 -23.13 -22.79
N CYS A 294 -14.77 -23.78 -21.66
CA CYS A 294 -15.80 -24.41 -20.83
C CYS A 294 -16.63 -23.39 -20.02
N TRP A 295 -16.09 -22.21 -19.75
CA TRP A 295 -16.73 -21.21 -18.88
C TRP A 295 -17.72 -20.28 -19.63
N CYS A 296 -17.50 -20.06 -20.92
CA CYS A 296 -18.43 -19.29 -21.75
C CYS A 296 -19.77 -20.00 -22.01
N ARG A 297 -19.81 -21.32 -21.86
CA ARG A 297 -21.04 -22.10 -22.11
C ARG A 297 -22.02 -22.15 -20.93
N SER A 298 -21.56 -22.01 -19.70
CA SER A 298 -22.41 -22.15 -18.51
C SER A 298 -23.28 -20.92 -18.18
N ARG A 299 -22.91 -19.70 -18.66
CA ARG A 299 -23.68 -18.48 -18.40
C ARG A 299 -24.81 -18.20 -19.41
N ARG A 300 -24.92 -18.93 -20.51
CA ARG A 300 -26.03 -18.75 -21.47
C ARG A 300 -27.36 -19.36 -21.00
N ALA A 301 -27.36 -20.14 -19.92
CA ALA A 301 -28.58 -20.85 -19.47
C ALA A 301 -29.41 -20.10 -18.42
N GLY A 302 -28.98 -18.95 -17.88
CA GLY A 302 -29.57 -18.38 -16.67
C GLY A 302 -30.19 -16.99 -16.73
N ARG A 303 -30.22 -16.25 -17.87
CA ARG A 303 -30.89 -14.93 -17.90
C ARG A 303 -31.83 -14.81 -19.08
N ARG A 304 -33.11 -15.09 -18.84
CA ARG A 304 -34.20 -14.63 -19.72
C ARG A 304 -34.36 -13.12 -19.51
N ALA A 305 -34.35 -12.42 -20.63
CA ALA A 305 -34.61 -11.01 -20.76
C ALA A 305 -35.90 -10.56 -20.06
N LYS A 306 -35.84 -9.46 -19.31
CA LYS A 306 -37.03 -8.64 -19.04
C LYS A 306 -36.96 -7.41 -19.95
N HIS A 307 -38.05 -7.26 -20.68
CA HIS A 307 -38.30 -6.30 -21.74
C HIS A 307 -38.08 -4.85 -21.33
N PHE A 308 -37.44 -4.11 -22.25
CA PHE A 308 -37.63 -2.68 -22.39
C PHE A 308 -39.07 -2.38 -22.88
N ARG A 309 -39.70 -1.45 -22.23
CA ARG A 309 -40.60 -0.45 -22.77
C ARG A 309 -40.22 0.90 -22.17
#